data_2d416a55470e4fe15d3b500b66278ed9
#
_entry.id   2d416a55470e4fe15d3b500b66278ed9
#
_cell.length_a   1.000
_cell.length_b   1.000
_cell.length_c   1.000
_cell.angle_alpha   90.00
_cell.angle_beta   90.00
_cell.angle_gamma   90.00
#
_symmetry.space_group_name_H-M   'P 1'
#
loop_
_entity.id
_entity.type
_entity.pdbx_description
1 polymer ?
#
loop_
_entity_poly.entity_id
_entity_poly.type
_entity_poly.pdbx_seq_one_letter_code
_entity_poly.pdbx_strand_id
1 'polypeptide(L)'
;MDTYLLEPIGWIRSELKKTKDAPRFYTEGAPDARLELDARVWDAMDGIKVGDEIVVITWLHLANRETLKVHPRGDLTRPKRGVFSTRSPHRPNPLGLHRAKVLAIEQNILSIGPIEAIDGTPVVDIKCVVEPLPDD
;
A
#
# COMPACT_ATOMS: atom_id res chain seq x y z
N MET A 1 5.61 22.76 15.01
CA MET A 1 5.25 22.20 13.70
C MET A 1 3.88 21.56 13.80
N ASP A 2 3.02 21.81 12.82
CA ASP A 2 1.66 21.28 12.87
C ASP A 2 1.63 19.78 12.65
N THR A 3 0.64 19.14 13.25
CA THR A 3 0.37 17.72 13.05
C THR A 3 -0.84 17.59 12.12
N TYR A 4 -0.75 16.67 11.16
CA TYR A 4 -1.84 16.38 10.24
C TYR A 4 -2.35 14.98 10.54
N LEU A 5 -3.67 14.83 10.55
CA LEU A 5 -4.31 13.54 10.82
C LEU A 5 -4.62 12.83 9.50
N LEU A 6 -4.28 11.55 9.43
CA LEU A 6 -4.71 10.68 8.35
C LEU A 6 -5.88 9.85 8.85
N GLU A 7 -6.94 9.82 8.06
CA GLU A 7 -8.09 8.95 8.34
C GLU A 7 -8.07 7.78 7.36
N PRO A 8 -8.05 6.54 7.86
CA PRO A 8 -8.16 5.40 6.95
C PRO A 8 -9.45 5.47 6.17
N ILE A 9 -9.37 5.17 4.88
CA ILE A 9 -10.54 5.06 4.02
C ILE A 9 -10.99 3.62 3.81
N GLY A 10 -10.20 2.68 4.29
CA GLY A 10 -10.50 1.26 4.17
C GLY A 10 -9.39 0.40 4.74
N TRP A 11 -9.55 -0.91 4.60
CA TRP A 11 -8.62 -1.88 5.15
C TRP A 11 -8.39 -3.02 4.18
N ILE A 12 -7.16 -3.52 4.16
CA ILE A 12 -6.79 -4.70 3.38
C ILE A 12 -7.24 -5.95 4.14
N ARG A 13 -7.86 -6.90 3.42
CA ARG A 13 -8.14 -8.24 3.90
C ARG A 13 -7.37 -9.21 3.00
N SER A 14 -6.45 -9.95 3.60
CA SER A 14 -5.52 -10.81 2.87
C SER A 14 -5.23 -12.08 3.64
N GLU A 15 -4.74 -13.09 2.92
CA GLU A 15 -4.19 -14.29 3.56
C GLU A 15 -2.84 -14.03 4.18
N LEU A 16 -2.14 -12.95 3.81
CA LEU A 16 -0.88 -12.56 4.43
C LEU A 16 -1.17 -11.96 5.81
N LYS A 17 -0.82 -12.69 6.87
CA LYS A 17 -1.15 -12.28 8.24
C LYS A 17 0.02 -11.65 8.98
N LYS A 18 1.26 -11.91 8.55
CA LYS A 18 2.45 -11.45 9.25
C LYS A 18 3.39 -10.74 8.29
N THR A 19 4.06 -9.71 8.78
CA THR A 19 5.02 -8.94 7.99
C THR A 19 6.11 -9.83 7.38
N LYS A 20 6.60 -10.80 8.14
CA LYS A 20 7.67 -11.69 7.66
C LYS A 20 7.27 -12.56 6.47
N ASP A 21 5.96 -12.77 6.27
CA ASP A 21 5.44 -13.60 5.19
C ASP A 21 5.15 -12.77 3.94
N ALA A 22 5.15 -11.45 4.06
CA ALA A 22 4.85 -10.56 2.95
C ALA A 22 6.09 -10.38 2.05
N PRO A 23 5.94 -10.55 0.73
CA PRO A 23 7.03 -10.20 -0.19
C PRO A 23 7.30 -8.71 -0.17
N ARG A 24 8.49 -8.30 -0.59
CA ARG A 24 8.87 -6.88 -0.59
C ARG A 24 8.16 -6.10 -1.69
N PHE A 25 7.87 -6.78 -2.79
CA PHE A 25 7.16 -6.21 -3.92
C PHE A 25 6.10 -7.19 -4.40
N TYR A 26 5.03 -6.67 -4.98
CA TYR A 26 3.94 -7.51 -5.48
C TYR A 26 4.41 -8.51 -6.54
N THR A 27 5.51 -8.21 -7.26
CA THR A 27 6.07 -9.10 -8.27
C THR A 27 6.78 -10.31 -7.68
N GLU A 28 6.93 -10.37 -6.37
CA GLU A 28 7.63 -11.46 -5.67
C GLU A 28 6.67 -12.52 -5.12
N GLY A 29 5.53 -12.73 -5.78
CA GLY A 29 4.60 -13.80 -5.42
C GLY A 29 3.51 -13.38 -4.44
N ALA A 30 3.13 -12.12 -4.43
CA ALA A 30 2.05 -11.64 -3.58
C ALA A 30 0.69 -12.22 -4.02
N PRO A 31 -0.21 -12.50 -3.07
CA PRO A 31 -1.57 -12.92 -3.39
C PRO A 31 -2.45 -11.75 -3.80
N ASP A 32 -3.65 -12.07 -4.27
CA ASP A 32 -4.71 -11.09 -4.38
C ASP A 32 -5.29 -10.83 -3.00
N ALA A 33 -5.93 -9.67 -2.84
CA ALA A 33 -6.54 -9.27 -1.59
C ALA A 33 -7.85 -8.55 -1.85
N ARG A 34 -8.59 -8.30 -0.78
CA ARG A 34 -9.76 -7.45 -0.82
C ARG A 34 -9.45 -6.15 -0.09
N LEU A 35 -9.95 -5.06 -0.64
CA LEU A 35 -9.91 -3.75 -0.01
C LEU A 35 -11.34 -3.40 0.37
N GLU A 36 -11.59 -3.34 1.67
CA GLU A 36 -12.90 -2.94 2.20
C GLU A 36 -12.88 -1.44 2.39
N LEU A 37 -13.62 -0.72 1.55
CA LEU A 37 -13.71 0.74 1.66
C LEU A 37 -14.79 1.14 2.64
N ASP A 38 -14.52 2.20 3.37
CA ASP A 38 -15.54 2.85 4.18
C ASP A 38 -16.60 3.44 3.25
N ALA A 39 -17.88 3.18 3.55
CA ALA A 39 -18.97 3.63 2.69
C ALA A 39 -18.97 5.16 2.48
N ARG A 40 -18.45 5.92 3.45
CA ARG A 40 -18.43 7.39 3.37
C ARG A 40 -17.55 7.93 2.22
N VAL A 41 -16.65 7.10 1.69
CA VAL A 41 -15.77 7.53 0.60
C VAL A 41 -16.11 6.85 -0.73
N TRP A 42 -17.19 6.07 -0.78
CA TRP A 42 -17.50 5.26 -1.96
C TRP A 42 -17.68 6.10 -3.23
N ASP A 43 -18.23 7.30 -3.11
CA ASP A 43 -18.40 8.17 -4.28
C ASP A 43 -17.08 8.52 -4.96
N ALA A 44 -15.98 8.44 -4.23
CA ALA A 44 -14.65 8.70 -4.80
C ALA A 44 -14.18 7.60 -5.75
N MET A 45 -14.88 6.46 -5.78
CA MET A 45 -14.59 5.37 -6.72
C MET A 45 -15.15 5.59 -8.12
N ASP A 46 -16.01 6.58 -8.30
CA ASP A 46 -16.58 6.84 -9.60
C ASP A 46 -15.47 7.06 -10.65
N GLY A 47 -15.53 6.30 -11.73
CA GLY A 47 -14.50 6.33 -12.77
C GLY A 47 -13.48 5.20 -12.69
N ILE A 48 -13.41 4.47 -11.58
CA ILE A 48 -12.56 3.29 -11.45
C ILE A 48 -13.31 2.06 -11.97
N LYS A 49 -12.64 1.28 -12.80
CA LYS A 49 -13.25 0.11 -13.45
C LYS A 49 -12.41 -1.13 -13.24
N VAL A 50 -13.06 -2.28 -13.34
CA VAL A 50 -12.36 -3.57 -13.38
C VAL A 50 -11.34 -3.55 -14.53
N GLY A 51 -10.11 -3.97 -14.24
CA GLY A 51 -9.00 -3.94 -15.17
C GLY A 51 -8.07 -2.74 -15.00
N ASP A 52 -8.52 -1.69 -14.32
CA ASP A 52 -7.67 -0.53 -14.08
C ASP A 52 -6.52 -0.87 -13.15
N GLU A 53 -5.37 -0.25 -13.38
CA GLU A 53 -4.29 -0.24 -12.42
C GLU A 53 -4.43 0.95 -11.50
N ILE A 54 -4.19 0.70 -10.22
CA ILE A 54 -4.25 1.73 -9.18
C ILE A 54 -3.00 1.66 -8.32
N VAL A 55 -2.71 2.75 -7.63
CA VAL A 55 -1.75 2.80 -6.54
C VAL A 55 -2.53 2.91 -5.25
N VAL A 56 -2.39 1.91 -4.40
CA VAL A 56 -2.98 1.89 -3.07
C VAL A 56 -1.93 2.42 -2.10
N ILE A 57 -2.28 3.46 -1.36
CA ILE A 57 -1.39 4.05 -0.36
C ILE A 57 -1.87 3.59 1.01
N THR A 58 -0.98 2.95 1.75
CA THR A 58 -1.29 2.35 3.04
C THR A 58 -0.50 3.00 4.15
N TRP A 59 -0.99 2.83 5.37
CA TRP A 59 -0.23 3.09 6.58
C TRP A 59 0.28 1.75 7.10
N LEU A 60 1.59 1.56 7.09
CA LEU A 60 2.20 0.31 7.51
C LEU A 60 2.27 0.28 9.03
N HIS A 61 1.16 -0.06 9.64
CA HIS A 61 0.88 0.12 11.07
C HIS A 61 1.78 -0.69 12.01
N LEU A 62 2.47 -1.69 11.49
CA LEU A 62 3.41 -2.50 12.29
C LEU A 62 4.86 -2.06 12.12
N ALA A 63 5.12 -1.01 11.34
CA ALA A 63 6.47 -0.56 11.07
C ALA A 63 7.03 0.26 12.23
N ASN A 64 8.37 0.25 12.33
CA ASN A 64 9.08 1.09 13.28
C ASN A 64 9.21 2.51 12.71
N ARG A 65 8.79 3.51 13.46
CA ARG A 65 8.78 4.90 13.01
C ARG A 65 10.04 5.68 13.38
N GLU A 66 10.94 5.08 14.13
CA GLU A 66 12.15 5.75 14.58
C GLU A 66 13.39 5.34 13.78
N THR A 67 13.22 4.39 12.88
CA THR A 67 14.30 3.91 12.03
C THR A 67 14.63 4.95 10.97
N LEU A 68 15.91 5.34 10.90
CA LEU A 68 16.39 6.30 9.91
C LEU A 68 17.31 5.68 8.88
N LYS A 69 17.93 4.56 9.22
CA LYS A 69 18.85 3.84 8.31
C LYS A 69 18.59 2.35 8.39
N VAL A 70 18.73 1.68 7.27
CA VAL A 70 18.54 0.23 7.16
C VAL A 70 19.60 -0.35 6.21
N HIS A 71 19.84 -1.66 6.35
CA HIS A 71 20.54 -2.42 5.32
C HIS A 71 19.54 -2.68 4.18
N PRO A 72 19.88 -2.29 2.93
CA PRO A 72 18.97 -2.50 1.81
C PRO A 72 18.55 -3.98 1.70
N ARG A 73 17.26 -4.24 1.64
CA ARG A 73 16.64 -5.57 1.57
C ARG A 73 17.10 -6.51 2.69
N GLY A 74 17.54 -5.97 3.82
CA GLY A 74 18.03 -6.78 4.93
C GLY A 74 19.40 -7.40 4.70
N ASP A 75 20.09 -7.02 3.63
CA ASP A 75 21.39 -7.57 3.29
C ASP A 75 22.50 -6.94 4.14
N LEU A 76 22.97 -7.68 5.14
CA LEU A 76 23.96 -7.20 6.08
C LEU A 76 25.35 -7.00 5.46
N THR A 77 25.59 -7.51 4.24
CA THR A 77 26.85 -7.31 3.52
C THR A 77 26.93 -5.95 2.85
N ARG A 78 25.80 -5.25 2.75
CA ARG A 78 25.72 -3.92 2.13
C ARG A 78 25.72 -2.86 3.23
N PRO A 79 26.30 -1.68 2.98
CA PRO A 79 26.27 -0.61 3.97
C PRO A 79 24.83 -0.13 4.21
N LYS A 80 24.59 0.35 5.43
CA LYS A 80 23.30 0.98 5.75
C LYS A 80 23.09 2.22 4.90
N ARG A 81 21.83 2.46 4.56
CA ARG A 81 21.40 3.63 3.81
C ARG A 81 20.24 4.29 4.53
N GLY A 82 20.08 5.59 4.29
CA GLY A 82 18.92 6.31 4.78
C GLY A 82 17.62 5.72 4.22
N VAL A 83 16.60 5.63 5.04
CA VAL A 83 15.33 4.99 4.63
C VAL A 83 14.68 5.68 3.44
N PHE A 84 14.91 6.99 3.27
CA PHE A 84 14.33 7.73 2.15
C PHE A 84 14.95 7.33 0.81
N SER A 85 16.11 6.68 0.81
CA SER A 85 16.73 6.14 -0.40
C SER A 85 16.38 4.66 -0.61
N THR A 86 15.44 4.14 0.15
CA THR A 86 14.99 2.75 0.10
C THR A 86 13.46 2.70 0.12
N ARG A 87 12.93 1.50 -0.04
CA ARG A 87 11.48 1.23 0.12
C ARG A 87 11.19 0.49 1.41
N SER A 88 12.08 0.61 2.40
CA SER A 88 11.84 0.01 3.72
C SER A 88 10.52 0.50 4.30
N PRO A 89 9.71 -0.38 4.90
CA PRO A 89 8.52 0.04 5.62
C PRO A 89 8.85 0.86 6.87
N HIS A 90 10.03 0.62 7.47
CA HIS A 90 10.45 1.32 8.68
C HIS A 90 10.95 2.71 8.34
N ARG A 91 10.18 3.70 8.74
CA ARG A 91 10.43 5.11 8.41
C ARG A 91 9.55 6.01 9.26
N PRO A 92 9.86 7.32 9.36
CA PRO A 92 9.10 8.23 10.24
C PRO A 92 7.60 8.23 9.96
N ASN A 93 7.19 8.26 8.70
CA ASN A 93 5.79 8.11 8.31
C ASN A 93 5.71 6.89 7.38
N PRO A 94 5.35 5.72 7.92
CA PRO A 94 5.46 4.46 7.17
C PRO A 94 4.32 4.30 6.16
N LEU A 95 4.35 5.14 5.14
CA LEU A 95 3.40 5.07 4.03
C LEU A 95 3.90 4.04 3.02
N GLY A 96 3.04 3.10 2.66
CA GLY A 96 3.32 2.12 1.64
C GLY A 96 2.69 2.51 0.32
N LEU A 97 3.36 2.18 -0.77
CA LEU A 97 2.83 2.34 -2.12
C LEU A 97 2.71 0.96 -2.74
N HIS A 98 1.49 0.59 -3.15
CA HIS A 98 1.23 -0.72 -3.71
C HIS A 98 0.53 -0.57 -5.05
N ARG A 99 1.18 -0.99 -6.11
CA ARG A 99 0.57 -1.02 -7.42
C ARG A 99 -0.24 -2.31 -7.55
N ALA A 100 -1.49 -2.21 -7.95
CA ALA A 100 -2.36 -3.37 -8.07
C ALA A 100 -3.39 -3.14 -9.18
N LYS A 101 -3.97 -4.25 -9.66
CA LYS A 101 -5.03 -4.20 -10.64
C LYS A 101 -6.37 -4.42 -9.95
N VAL A 102 -7.38 -3.72 -10.38
CA VAL A 102 -8.76 -3.92 -9.92
C VAL A 102 -9.31 -5.16 -10.62
N LEU A 103 -9.62 -6.20 -9.86
CA LEU A 103 -10.07 -7.49 -10.38
C LEU A 103 -11.59 -7.63 -10.33
N ALA A 104 -12.23 -7.06 -9.31
CA ALA A 104 -13.66 -7.08 -9.16
C ALA A 104 -14.10 -5.93 -8.25
N ILE A 105 -15.33 -5.50 -8.42
CA ILE A 105 -15.94 -4.46 -7.58
C ILE A 105 -17.32 -4.97 -7.17
N GLU A 106 -17.54 -5.13 -5.86
CA GLU A 106 -18.81 -5.52 -5.31
C GLU A 106 -19.13 -4.64 -4.11
N GLN A 107 -20.14 -3.77 -4.24
CA GLN A 107 -20.50 -2.83 -3.19
C GLN A 107 -19.25 -2.05 -2.77
N ASN A 108 -18.92 -2.00 -1.48
CA ASN A 108 -17.76 -1.28 -0.97
C ASN A 108 -16.48 -2.15 -0.91
N ILE A 109 -16.44 -3.26 -1.63
CA ILE A 109 -15.31 -4.18 -1.63
C ILE A 109 -14.68 -4.23 -3.02
N LEU A 110 -13.39 -3.95 -3.09
CA LEU A 110 -12.59 -4.16 -4.28
C LEU A 110 -11.74 -5.41 -4.10
N SER A 111 -11.80 -6.30 -5.08
CA SER A 111 -10.78 -7.34 -5.19
C SER A 111 -9.64 -6.77 -6.02
N ILE A 112 -8.44 -6.82 -5.49
CA ILE A 112 -7.27 -6.21 -6.10
C ILE A 112 -6.09 -7.17 -6.02
N GLY A 113 -5.15 -7.02 -6.91
CA GLY A 113 -3.95 -7.84 -6.81
C GLY A 113 -3.07 -7.84 -8.05
N PRO A 114 -1.92 -8.49 -7.91
CA PRO A 114 -1.35 -8.97 -6.64
C PRO A 114 -0.91 -7.82 -5.74
N ILE A 115 -0.92 -8.02 -4.44
CA ILE A 115 -0.55 -6.98 -3.49
C ILE A 115 0.12 -7.57 -2.25
N GLU A 116 1.21 -6.95 -1.81
CA GLU A 116 2.06 -7.44 -0.73
C GLU A 116 1.66 -6.95 0.66
N ALA A 117 0.61 -6.15 0.78
CA ALA A 117 0.16 -5.65 2.07
C ALA A 117 -0.47 -6.77 2.91
N ILE A 118 -0.20 -6.76 4.21
CA ILE A 118 -0.74 -7.78 5.12
C ILE A 118 -2.19 -7.47 5.50
N ASP A 119 -2.87 -8.47 6.00
CA ASP A 119 -4.23 -8.37 6.50
C ASP A 119 -4.34 -7.28 7.57
N GLY A 120 -5.39 -6.48 7.50
CA GLY A 120 -5.64 -5.42 8.46
C GLY A 120 -4.90 -4.11 8.20
N THR A 121 -4.08 -4.05 7.14
CA THR A 121 -3.35 -2.82 6.83
C THR A 121 -4.34 -1.70 6.47
N PRO A 122 -4.25 -0.55 7.16
CA PRO A 122 -5.11 0.59 6.83
C PRO A 122 -4.75 1.19 5.47
N VAL A 123 -5.76 1.52 4.68
CA VAL A 123 -5.60 2.22 3.41
C VAL A 123 -5.92 3.68 3.63
N VAL A 124 -5.03 4.57 3.19
CA VAL A 124 -5.22 6.01 3.38
C VAL A 124 -5.58 6.74 2.10
N ASP A 125 -5.24 6.19 0.94
CA ASP A 125 -5.59 6.81 -0.34
C ASP A 125 -5.51 5.80 -1.47
N ILE A 126 -6.19 6.11 -2.57
CA ILE A 126 -6.11 5.39 -3.83
C ILE A 126 -5.87 6.41 -4.93
N LYS A 127 -4.88 6.16 -5.77
CA LYS A 127 -4.62 6.99 -6.93
C LYS A 127 -4.66 6.15 -8.19
N CYS A 128 -5.16 6.72 -9.27
CA CYS A 128 -5.10 6.03 -10.56
C CYS A 128 -3.66 6.02 -11.06
N VAL A 129 -3.34 5.01 -11.87
CA VAL A 129 -2.08 4.99 -12.58
C VAL A 129 -2.30 5.71 -13.90
N VAL A 130 -1.56 6.81 -14.10
CA VAL A 130 -1.63 7.59 -15.33
C VAL A 130 -0.38 7.32 -16.13
N GLU A 131 -0.56 7.09 -17.42
CA GLU A 131 0.56 7.11 -18.34
C GLU A 131 1.12 8.54 -18.38
N PRO A 132 2.36 8.73 -18.84
CA PRO A 132 2.99 10.05 -18.75
C PRO A 132 2.32 11.05 -19.68
N LEU A 133 1.06 11.33 -19.40
CA LEU A 133 0.28 12.34 -20.07
C LEU A 133 0.26 13.58 -19.20
N PRO A 134 0.46 14.74 -19.75
CA PRO A 134 0.58 15.95 -18.96
C PRO A 134 -0.75 16.50 -18.45
N ASP A 135 -1.88 15.92 -18.80
CA ASP A 135 -3.15 16.59 -18.70
C ASP A 135 -4.01 16.18 -17.50
N ASP A 136 -3.39 15.57 -16.53
CA ASP A 136 -4.15 15.22 -15.31
C ASP A 136 -3.75 16.06 -14.12
#